data_4403803f1104922315c45ce930d04be5
#
_entry.id   4403803f1104922315c45ce930d04be5
#
_cell.length_a   1.000
_cell.length_b   1.000
_cell.length_c   1.000
_cell.angle_alpha   90.00
_cell.angle_beta   90.00
_cell.angle_gamma   90.00
#
_symmetry.space_group_name_H-M   'P 1'
#
loop_
_entity.id
_entity.type
_entity.pdbx_description
1 polymer ?
#
loop_
_entity_poly.entity_id
_entity_poly.type
_entity_poly.pdbx_seq_one_letter_code
_entity_poly.pdbx_strand_id
1 'polypeptide(L)'
;MKHALSLITTLILTPLAPLHAADVPARAQSVTPPEFAAITDDPKLPRVLLIGDSVSIAYSLEVRKLLSGMANVHRVPANCGSTKTALGSYGLVRWLPHPKERWDVIHFNHGLHDLSYRFADDSDRNAKGDYASPMNGGHQNVPPEAYAKNLREIIARLKQTGAKLIFASTTPVPESDAAKYVKDSELPYNDFAKRVMIEEGVSWNDLWSLVKPRQAELQGKRNVHFMPSGSSVMAKQVAEQIRAAFSQPKS
;
A
#
# COMPACT_ATOMS: atom_id res chain seq x y z
N MET A 1 -49.29 -10.44 79.27
CA MET A 1 -49.84 -9.36 78.46
C MET A 1 -48.61 -8.65 77.89
N LYS A 2 -48.23 -8.95 76.61
CA LYS A 2 -47.13 -8.31 75.89
C LYS A 2 -47.69 -7.80 74.60
N HIS A 3 -47.74 -6.50 74.47
CA HIS A 3 -48.18 -5.83 73.22
C HIS A 3 -47.01 -5.86 72.20
N ALA A 4 -47.26 -6.47 71.05
CA ALA A 4 -46.34 -6.40 69.89
C ALA A 4 -46.70 -5.17 69.06
N LEU A 5 -45.76 -4.25 68.91
CA LEU A 5 -45.88 -3.08 68.10
C LEU A 5 -45.38 -3.47 66.66
N SER A 6 -46.31 -3.41 65.68
CA SER A 6 -46.01 -3.73 64.31
C SER A 6 -45.59 -2.41 63.58
N LEU A 7 -44.33 -2.35 63.15
CA LEU A 7 -43.82 -1.25 62.32
C LEU A 7 -44.16 -1.56 60.85
N ILE A 8 -45.02 -0.73 60.27
CA ILE A 8 -45.30 -0.74 58.85
C ILE A 8 -44.28 0.17 58.16
N THR A 9 -43.34 -0.44 57.45
CA THR A 9 -42.37 0.31 56.62
C THR A 9 -43.01 0.58 55.24
N THR A 10 -43.37 1.80 54.99
CA THR A 10 -43.91 2.25 53.71
C THR A 10 -42.75 2.41 52.73
N LEU A 11 -42.66 1.55 51.73
CA LEU A 11 -41.68 1.65 50.64
C LEU A 11 -42.14 2.71 49.64
N ILE A 12 -41.48 3.85 49.61
CA ILE A 12 -41.73 4.91 48.62
C ILE A 12 -41.01 4.53 47.30
N LEU A 13 -41.74 4.04 46.31
CA LEU A 13 -41.25 3.90 44.93
C LEU A 13 -41.15 5.29 44.29
N THR A 14 -39.93 5.78 44.14
CA THR A 14 -39.67 6.93 43.24
C THR A 14 -39.71 6.46 41.78
N PRO A 15 -40.44 7.11 40.88
CA PRO A 15 -40.41 6.76 39.46
C PRO A 15 -39.03 7.09 38.88
N LEU A 16 -38.36 6.07 38.28
CA LEU A 16 -37.19 6.31 37.42
C LEU A 16 -37.66 7.18 36.24
N ALA A 17 -37.10 8.39 36.11
CA ALA A 17 -37.24 9.19 34.93
C ALA A 17 -36.59 8.44 33.72
N PRO A 18 -37.20 8.46 32.52
CA PRO A 18 -36.54 7.85 31.35
C PRO A 18 -35.25 8.60 31.07
N LEU A 19 -34.13 7.90 31.06
CA LEU A 19 -32.90 8.43 30.49
C LEU A 19 -33.23 8.78 29.03
N HIS A 20 -33.24 10.07 28.73
CA HIS A 20 -33.19 10.53 27.35
C HIS A 20 -31.90 9.97 26.77
N ALA A 21 -31.99 9.27 25.63
CA ALA A 21 -30.85 8.87 24.85
C ALA A 21 -30.07 10.14 24.53
N ALA A 22 -29.01 10.38 25.33
CA ALA A 22 -28.10 11.48 25.09
C ALA A 22 -27.59 11.29 23.67
N ASP A 23 -27.63 12.36 22.86
CA ASP A 23 -27.13 12.43 21.50
C ASP A 23 -25.77 11.73 21.44
N VAL A 24 -25.76 10.53 20.88
CA VAL A 24 -24.52 9.89 20.46
C VAL A 24 -23.99 10.78 19.34
N PRO A 25 -22.85 11.46 19.52
CA PRO A 25 -22.34 12.34 18.48
C PRO A 25 -22.23 11.52 17.20
N ALA A 26 -22.86 12.01 16.13
CA ALA A 26 -22.84 11.37 14.82
C ALA A 26 -21.38 11.05 14.50
N ARG A 27 -21.08 9.74 14.35
CA ARG A 27 -19.74 9.26 14.05
C ARG A 27 -19.23 10.04 12.84
N ALA A 28 -18.24 10.89 13.04
CA ALA A 28 -17.65 11.70 11.98
C ALA A 28 -17.40 10.78 10.79
N GLN A 29 -18.04 11.04 9.66
CA GLN A 29 -17.86 10.26 8.45
C GLN A 29 -16.37 10.36 8.12
N SER A 30 -15.65 9.24 8.14
CA SER A 30 -14.26 9.20 7.77
C SER A 30 -14.15 9.61 6.30
N VAL A 31 -13.63 10.80 6.05
CA VAL A 31 -13.41 11.29 4.70
C VAL A 31 -12.35 10.38 4.07
N THR A 32 -12.72 9.69 2.99
CA THR A 32 -11.78 8.86 2.24
C THR A 32 -10.66 9.75 1.72
N PRO A 33 -9.37 9.45 2.01
CA PRO A 33 -8.25 10.21 1.47
C PRO A 33 -8.34 10.31 -0.05
N PRO A 34 -8.01 11.46 -0.65
CA PRO A 34 -8.23 11.72 -2.08
C PRO A 34 -7.50 10.74 -3.00
N GLU A 35 -6.35 10.22 -2.58
CA GLU A 35 -5.61 9.18 -3.31
C GLU A 35 -6.37 7.86 -3.43
N PHE A 36 -7.27 7.58 -2.49
CA PHE A 36 -8.11 6.38 -2.45
C PHE A 36 -9.53 6.61 -2.97
N ALA A 37 -9.87 7.85 -3.29
CA ALA A 37 -11.18 8.16 -3.82
C ALA A 37 -11.42 7.44 -5.16
N ALA A 38 -12.59 6.82 -5.27
CA ALA A 38 -13.04 6.26 -6.55
C ALA A 38 -13.18 7.38 -7.58
N ILE A 39 -12.94 7.05 -8.83
CA ILE A 39 -13.14 7.95 -9.97
C ILE A 39 -14.27 7.42 -10.85
N THR A 40 -14.91 8.32 -11.59
CA THR A 40 -15.84 7.95 -12.65
C THR A 40 -15.06 7.83 -13.96
N ASP A 41 -15.19 6.68 -14.63
CA ASP A 41 -14.50 6.44 -15.89
C ASP A 41 -15.13 7.23 -17.04
N ASP A 42 -14.28 7.84 -17.89
CA ASP A 42 -14.64 8.17 -19.25
C ASP A 42 -14.51 6.87 -20.08
N PRO A 43 -15.61 6.36 -20.67
CA PRO A 43 -15.59 5.10 -21.41
C PRO A 43 -14.73 5.12 -22.69
N LYS A 44 -14.27 6.29 -23.11
CA LYS A 44 -13.40 6.46 -24.28
C LYS A 44 -11.91 6.35 -23.92
N LEU A 45 -11.57 6.38 -22.63
CA LEU A 45 -10.20 6.40 -22.16
C LEU A 45 -9.76 5.02 -21.65
N PRO A 46 -8.49 4.65 -21.85
CA PRO A 46 -7.94 3.44 -21.29
C PRO A 46 -7.93 3.46 -19.76
N ARG A 47 -8.00 2.29 -19.14
CA ARG A 47 -8.00 2.10 -17.69
C ARG A 47 -6.61 1.70 -17.19
N VAL A 48 -6.13 2.41 -16.20
CA VAL A 48 -4.85 2.16 -15.54
C VAL A 48 -5.09 1.82 -14.08
N LEU A 49 -4.42 0.79 -13.57
CA LEU A 49 -4.41 0.45 -12.15
C LEU A 49 -3.01 0.68 -11.56
N LEU A 50 -2.94 1.42 -10.47
CA LEU A 50 -1.75 1.57 -9.65
C LEU A 50 -1.84 0.64 -8.44
N ILE A 51 -0.84 -0.25 -8.28
CA ILE A 51 -0.67 -1.15 -7.14
C ILE A 51 0.67 -0.82 -6.49
N GLY A 52 0.71 -0.57 -5.18
CA GLY A 52 1.96 -0.31 -4.49
C GLY A 52 1.75 0.19 -3.06
N ASP A 53 2.85 0.44 -2.38
CA ASP A 53 2.91 0.85 -0.99
C ASP A 53 2.75 2.37 -0.78
N SER A 54 3.23 2.88 0.36
CA SER A 54 3.15 4.29 0.73
C SER A 54 3.90 5.22 -0.22
N VAL A 55 4.98 4.77 -0.86
CA VAL A 55 5.69 5.55 -1.87
C VAL A 55 4.81 5.75 -3.10
N SER A 56 4.14 4.69 -3.55
CA SER A 56 3.19 4.75 -4.64
C SER A 56 1.94 5.60 -4.28
N ILE A 57 1.46 5.53 -3.05
CA ILE A 57 0.36 6.39 -2.57
C ILE A 57 0.74 7.86 -2.76
N ALA A 58 1.95 8.25 -2.34
CA ALA A 58 2.39 9.64 -2.35
C ALA A 58 2.44 10.27 -3.75
N TYR A 59 2.72 9.50 -4.81
CA TYR A 59 2.75 10.03 -6.18
C TYR A 59 1.45 9.84 -6.98
N SER A 60 0.49 9.06 -6.47
CA SER A 60 -0.66 8.63 -7.28
C SER A 60 -1.57 9.75 -7.75
N LEU A 61 -1.81 10.78 -6.93
CA LEU A 61 -2.63 11.93 -7.34
C LEU A 61 -1.97 12.75 -8.46
N GLU A 62 -0.66 12.93 -8.40
CA GLU A 62 0.08 13.64 -9.46
C GLU A 62 0.09 12.82 -10.74
N VAL A 63 0.24 11.49 -10.69
CA VAL A 63 0.08 10.61 -11.87
C VAL A 63 -1.31 10.75 -12.47
N ARG A 64 -2.35 10.75 -11.64
CA ARG A 64 -3.75 10.97 -12.09
C ARG A 64 -3.91 12.30 -12.80
N LYS A 65 -3.33 13.37 -12.24
CA LYS A 65 -3.33 14.71 -12.85
C LYS A 65 -2.57 14.75 -14.19
N LEU A 66 -1.37 14.15 -14.24
CA LEU A 66 -0.53 14.13 -15.45
C LEU A 66 -1.13 13.32 -16.60
N LEU A 67 -2.03 12.37 -16.31
CA LEU A 67 -2.74 11.53 -17.28
C LEU A 67 -4.20 11.96 -17.49
N SER A 68 -4.61 13.11 -16.94
CA SER A 68 -5.97 13.64 -17.11
C SER A 68 -6.31 13.82 -18.60
N GLY A 69 -7.49 13.35 -19.02
CA GLY A 69 -7.92 13.35 -20.41
C GLY A 69 -7.23 12.32 -21.31
N MET A 70 -6.31 11.51 -20.76
CA MET A 70 -5.60 10.44 -21.50
C MET A 70 -5.90 9.04 -20.94
N ALA A 71 -6.20 8.93 -19.66
CA ALA A 71 -6.50 7.63 -19.02
C ALA A 71 -7.35 7.81 -17.76
N ASN A 72 -8.13 6.78 -17.44
CA ASN A 72 -8.79 6.60 -16.15
C ASN A 72 -7.80 5.94 -15.19
N VAL A 73 -7.20 6.73 -14.30
CA VAL A 73 -6.16 6.23 -13.39
C VAL A 73 -6.78 5.86 -12.04
N HIS A 74 -6.93 4.58 -11.81
CA HIS A 74 -7.36 3.99 -10.56
C HIS A 74 -6.17 3.64 -9.67
N ARG A 75 -6.43 3.52 -8.38
CA ARG A 75 -5.50 2.98 -7.41
C ARG A 75 -6.22 1.99 -6.50
N VAL A 76 -5.53 0.91 -6.10
CA VAL A 76 -5.99 0.07 -4.99
C VAL A 76 -6.15 0.95 -3.74
N PRO A 77 -7.34 0.97 -3.09
CA PRO A 77 -7.62 1.86 -1.96
C PRO A 77 -6.99 1.34 -0.65
N ALA A 78 -5.72 0.93 -0.74
CA ALA A 78 -4.95 0.41 0.38
C ALA A 78 -3.44 0.60 0.17
N ASN A 79 -2.67 0.48 1.25
CA ASN A 79 -1.24 0.19 1.16
C ASN A 79 -1.09 -1.29 0.80
N CYS A 80 -0.52 -1.57 -0.39
CA CYS A 80 -0.46 -2.92 -0.91
C CYS A 80 0.62 -3.80 -0.26
N GLY A 81 1.49 -3.22 0.58
CA GLY A 81 2.43 -3.95 1.41
C GLY A 81 3.43 -4.82 0.65
N SER A 82 3.73 -5.99 1.23
CA SER A 82 4.69 -6.95 0.67
C SER A 82 4.05 -7.85 -0.40
N THR A 83 4.88 -8.61 -1.11
CA THR A 83 4.42 -9.69 -2.01
C THR A 83 3.60 -10.75 -1.27
N LYS A 84 3.92 -11.04 -0.01
CA LYS A 84 3.11 -11.90 0.88
C LYS A 84 1.71 -11.34 1.08
N THR A 85 1.57 -10.02 1.27
CA THR A 85 0.28 -9.34 1.36
C THR A 85 -0.49 -9.44 0.05
N ALA A 86 0.19 -9.22 -1.09
CA ALA A 86 -0.44 -9.30 -2.41
C ALA A 86 -1.02 -10.69 -2.72
N LEU A 87 -0.36 -11.74 -2.29
CA LEU A 87 -0.79 -13.13 -2.50
C LEU A 87 -1.79 -13.63 -1.46
N GLY A 88 -1.93 -12.91 -0.35
CA GLY A 88 -2.85 -13.26 0.73
C GLY A 88 -4.33 -12.98 0.41
N SER A 89 -5.20 -13.33 1.36
CA SER A 89 -6.67 -13.22 1.23
C SER A 89 -7.19 -11.79 1.07
N TYR A 90 -6.39 -10.78 1.42
CA TYR A 90 -6.71 -9.36 1.28
C TYR A 90 -5.94 -8.68 0.13
N GLY A 91 -5.17 -9.44 -0.65
CA GLY A 91 -4.36 -8.98 -1.76
C GLY A 91 -5.08 -8.98 -3.10
N LEU A 92 -4.41 -9.51 -4.13
CA LEU A 92 -4.86 -9.48 -5.53
C LEU A 92 -6.28 -10.00 -5.74
N VAL A 93 -6.72 -10.99 -4.96
CA VAL A 93 -8.09 -11.50 -5.01
C VAL A 93 -9.16 -10.43 -4.73
N ARG A 94 -8.78 -9.36 -4.01
CA ARG A 94 -9.66 -8.22 -3.72
C ARG A 94 -9.32 -6.97 -4.51
N TRP A 95 -8.07 -6.82 -4.95
CA TRP A 95 -7.61 -5.64 -5.68
C TRP A 95 -7.91 -5.71 -7.16
N LEU A 96 -7.96 -6.90 -7.72
CA LEU A 96 -8.40 -7.12 -9.08
C LEU A 96 -9.90 -7.33 -9.04
N PRO A 97 -10.67 -6.41 -9.62
CA PRO A 97 -12.09 -6.56 -9.67
C PRO A 97 -12.47 -7.79 -10.48
N HIS A 98 -13.74 -8.16 -10.38
CA HIS A 98 -14.34 -9.30 -11.04
C HIS A 98 -13.85 -9.44 -12.51
N PRO A 99 -13.75 -10.66 -13.08
CA PRO A 99 -13.19 -10.94 -14.42
C PRO A 99 -13.79 -10.14 -15.59
N LYS A 100 -14.82 -9.34 -15.36
CA LYS A 100 -15.41 -8.44 -16.36
C LYS A 100 -14.72 -7.06 -16.44
N GLU A 101 -13.93 -6.66 -15.45
CA GLU A 101 -13.22 -5.39 -15.49
C GLU A 101 -11.87 -5.59 -16.18
N ARG A 102 -11.67 -4.86 -17.25
CA ARG A 102 -10.43 -4.89 -18.01
C ARG A 102 -9.55 -3.73 -17.60
N TRP A 103 -8.26 -4.01 -17.51
CA TRP A 103 -7.21 -3.01 -17.38
C TRP A 103 -6.39 -2.95 -18.67
N ASP A 104 -6.02 -1.74 -19.09
CA ASP A 104 -5.12 -1.58 -20.24
C ASP A 104 -3.67 -1.58 -19.77
N VAL A 105 -3.40 -0.98 -18.62
CA VAL A 105 -2.07 -0.96 -17.98
C VAL A 105 -2.22 -1.19 -16.49
N ILE A 106 -1.34 -2.02 -15.93
CA ILE A 106 -1.15 -2.15 -14.48
C ILE A 106 0.30 -1.75 -14.18
N HIS A 107 0.46 -0.67 -13.42
CA HIS A 107 1.74 -0.25 -12.87
C HIS A 107 1.83 -0.67 -11.42
N PHE A 108 2.81 -1.51 -11.07
CA PHE A 108 2.88 -2.11 -9.74
C PHE A 108 4.28 -2.11 -9.15
N ASN A 109 4.34 -2.12 -7.81
CA ASN A 109 5.57 -2.23 -7.03
C ASN A 109 5.32 -3.03 -5.75
N HIS A 110 6.30 -3.83 -5.38
CA HIS A 110 6.51 -4.43 -4.07
C HIS A 110 8.01 -4.45 -3.78
N GLY A 111 8.41 -4.39 -2.51
CA GLY A 111 9.81 -4.47 -2.12
C GLY A 111 10.08 -3.89 -0.74
N LEU A 112 9.75 -2.63 -0.45
CA LEU A 112 10.02 -2.01 0.86
C LEU A 112 9.43 -2.80 2.04
N HIS A 113 8.25 -3.37 1.88
CA HIS A 113 7.64 -4.20 2.90
C HIS A 113 8.19 -5.62 2.93
N ASP A 114 8.74 -6.11 1.81
CA ASP A 114 9.39 -7.43 1.73
C ASP A 114 10.73 -7.44 2.44
N LEU A 115 11.56 -6.43 2.15
CA LEU A 115 12.90 -6.28 2.74
C LEU A 115 12.89 -5.87 4.22
N SER A 116 11.79 -5.30 4.72
CA SER A 116 11.68 -4.85 6.10
C SER A 116 11.77 -6.02 7.08
N TYR A 117 12.37 -5.77 8.24
CA TYR A 117 12.51 -6.79 9.27
C TYR A 117 11.24 -6.94 10.10
N ARG A 118 10.94 -8.18 10.49
CA ARG A 118 9.82 -8.60 11.34
C ARG A 118 10.30 -9.54 12.42
N PHE A 119 9.58 -9.59 13.55
CA PHE A 119 9.71 -10.66 14.53
C PHE A 119 8.94 -11.91 14.09
N ALA A 120 9.15 -13.03 14.81
CA ALA A 120 8.54 -14.31 14.46
C ALA A 120 7.00 -14.31 14.49
N ASP A 121 6.39 -13.40 15.22
CA ASP A 121 4.93 -13.16 15.28
C ASP A 121 4.40 -12.21 14.19
N ASP A 122 5.23 -11.90 13.20
CA ASP A 122 4.95 -10.98 12.09
C ASP A 122 4.81 -9.49 12.51
N SER A 123 5.08 -9.17 13.78
CA SER A 123 5.12 -7.78 14.25
C SER A 123 6.38 -7.05 13.78
N ASP A 124 6.31 -5.73 13.60
CA ASP A 124 7.49 -4.92 13.30
C ASP A 124 8.10 -4.27 14.55
N ARG A 125 7.46 -4.46 15.71
CA ARG A 125 7.94 -3.98 17.02
C ARG A 125 7.72 -5.02 18.09
N ASN A 126 8.66 -5.08 19.04
CA ASN A 126 8.53 -5.88 20.25
C ASN A 126 7.67 -5.15 21.32
N ALA A 127 7.44 -5.81 22.45
CA ALA A 127 6.66 -5.25 23.57
C ALA A 127 7.27 -3.98 24.19
N LYS A 128 8.56 -3.71 23.95
CA LYS A 128 9.26 -2.48 24.38
C LYS A 128 9.15 -1.34 23.36
N GLY A 129 8.56 -1.61 22.20
CA GLY A 129 8.44 -0.66 21.12
C GLY A 129 9.65 -0.61 20.15
N ASP A 130 10.68 -1.47 20.34
CA ASP A 130 11.83 -1.51 19.46
C ASP A 130 11.47 -2.18 18.14
N TYR A 131 11.95 -1.61 17.03
CA TYR A 131 11.80 -2.24 15.72
C TYR A 131 12.60 -3.55 15.61
N ALA A 132 12.01 -4.53 14.91
CA ALA A 132 12.74 -5.71 14.47
C ALA A 132 13.92 -5.30 13.60
N SER A 133 15.05 -5.96 13.79
CA SER A 133 16.29 -5.72 13.05
C SER A 133 17.18 -6.96 13.05
N PRO A 134 18.24 -7.03 12.22
CA PRO A 134 19.21 -8.12 12.28
C PRO A 134 19.85 -8.29 13.66
N MET A 135 19.89 -7.22 14.46
CA MET A 135 20.60 -7.18 15.76
C MET A 135 19.78 -7.69 16.93
N ASN A 136 18.46 -7.88 16.77
CA ASN A 136 17.56 -8.23 17.88
C ASN A 136 16.62 -9.40 17.57
N GLY A 137 17.02 -10.29 16.65
CA GLY A 137 16.25 -11.50 16.30
C GLY A 137 15.18 -11.27 15.23
N GLY A 138 15.18 -10.11 14.60
CA GLY A 138 14.33 -9.86 13.43
C GLY A 138 14.84 -10.63 12.20
N HIS A 139 13.93 -10.98 11.32
CA HIS A 139 14.19 -11.56 9.99
C HIS A 139 13.50 -10.74 8.90
N GLN A 140 13.97 -10.82 7.68
CA GLN A 140 13.30 -10.17 6.54
C GLN A 140 11.88 -10.73 6.41
N ASN A 141 10.90 -9.85 6.20
CA ASN A 141 9.50 -10.25 6.04
C ASN A 141 9.33 -11.27 4.89
N VAL A 142 10.01 -11.02 3.78
CA VAL A 142 10.09 -11.94 2.64
C VAL A 142 11.53 -11.94 2.14
N PRO A 143 12.31 -13.01 2.34
CA PRO A 143 13.68 -13.10 1.80
C PRO A 143 13.74 -12.99 0.27
N PRO A 144 14.87 -12.56 -0.34
CA PRO A 144 14.94 -12.25 -1.78
C PRO A 144 14.52 -13.38 -2.72
N GLU A 145 14.84 -14.63 -2.41
CA GLU A 145 14.45 -15.79 -3.22
C GLU A 145 12.93 -16.03 -3.17
N ALA A 146 12.34 -15.91 -1.98
CA ALA A 146 10.90 -16.02 -1.79
C ALA A 146 10.18 -14.84 -2.47
N TYR A 147 10.76 -13.64 -2.41
CA TYR A 147 10.27 -12.45 -3.11
C TYR A 147 10.22 -12.67 -4.63
N ALA A 148 11.30 -13.20 -5.23
CA ALA A 148 11.33 -13.51 -6.66
C ALA A 148 10.25 -14.53 -7.06
N LYS A 149 10.05 -15.58 -6.25
CA LYS A 149 8.98 -16.56 -6.43
C LYS A 149 7.62 -15.92 -6.38
N ASN A 150 7.38 -15.08 -5.38
CA ASN A 150 6.12 -14.38 -5.20
C ASN A 150 5.83 -13.41 -6.35
N LEU A 151 6.86 -12.71 -6.86
CA LEU A 151 6.69 -11.83 -8.02
C LEU A 151 6.21 -12.59 -9.25
N ARG A 152 6.76 -13.77 -9.55
CA ARG A 152 6.28 -14.61 -10.67
C ARG A 152 4.81 -14.98 -10.52
N GLU A 153 4.39 -15.36 -9.30
CA GLU A 153 2.98 -15.67 -9.03
C GLU A 153 2.08 -14.44 -9.18
N ILE A 154 2.50 -13.28 -8.68
CA ILE A 154 1.80 -12.00 -8.84
C ILE A 154 1.65 -11.69 -10.33
N ILE A 155 2.74 -11.75 -11.10
CA ILE A 155 2.75 -11.48 -12.54
C ILE A 155 1.80 -12.43 -13.29
N ALA A 156 1.83 -13.72 -12.97
CA ALA A 156 0.93 -14.70 -13.59
C ALA A 156 -0.55 -14.34 -13.36
N ARG A 157 -0.90 -13.86 -12.17
CA ARG A 157 -2.27 -13.39 -11.87
C ARG A 157 -2.59 -12.06 -12.58
N LEU A 158 -1.65 -11.12 -12.63
CA LEU A 158 -1.85 -9.83 -13.31
C LEU A 158 -2.00 -10.02 -14.83
N LYS A 159 -1.26 -10.93 -15.44
CA LYS A 159 -1.38 -11.26 -16.87
C LYS A 159 -2.78 -11.77 -17.25
N GLN A 160 -3.50 -12.40 -16.34
CA GLN A 160 -4.88 -12.84 -16.59
C GLN A 160 -5.86 -11.68 -16.85
N THR A 161 -5.53 -10.47 -16.45
CA THR A 161 -6.35 -9.28 -16.72
C THR A 161 -6.24 -8.79 -18.18
N GLY A 162 -5.24 -9.25 -18.93
CA GLY A 162 -4.92 -8.77 -20.29
C GLY A 162 -4.26 -7.39 -20.30
N ALA A 163 -3.86 -6.85 -19.15
CA ALA A 163 -3.18 -5.57 -19.05
C ALA A 163 -1.71 -5.67 -19.44
N LYS A 164 -1.17 -4.59 -19.98
CA LYS A 164 0.28 -4.40 -20.06
C LYS A 164 0.82 -4.12 -18.66
N LEU A 165 1.87 -4.83 -18.27
CA LEU A 165 2.43 -4.76 -16.94
C LEU A 165 3.69 -3.89 -16.91
N ILE A 166 3.78 -2.99 -15.93
CA ILE A 166 4.95 -2.16 -15.67
C ILE A 166 5.31 -2.33 -14.20
N PHE A 167 6.48 -2.87 -13.90
CA PHE A 167 7.00 -2.96 -12.55
C PHE A 167 7.91 -1.78 -12.24
N ALA A 168 7.69 -1.11 -11.11
CA ALA A 168 8.58 -0.07 -10.62
C ALA A 168 9.59 -0.64 -9.64
N SER A 169 10.87 -0.33 -9.81
CA SER A 169 11.93 -0.71 -8.88
C SER A 169 11.65 -0.18 -7.47
N THR A 170 12.10 -0.91 -6.47
CA THR A 170 12.09 -0.44 -5.08
C THR A 170 13.04 0.74 -4.96
N THR A 171 12.56 1.83 -4.38
CA THR A 171 13.32 3.07 -4.20
C THR A 171 14.43 2.92 -3.16
N PRO A 172 15.46 3.78 -3.16
CA PRO A 172 16.58 3.68 -2.24
C PRO A 172 16.16 3.66 -0.77
N VAL A 173 16.75 2.75 0.00
CA VAL A 173 16.62 2.68 1.46
C VAL A 173 17.81 3.42 2.08
N PRO A 174 17.59 4.59 2.71
CA PRO A 174 18.63 5.33 3.40
C PRO A 174 18.96 4.67 4.74
N GLU A 175 19.98 5.17 5.42
CA GLU A 175 20.08 4.96 6.85
C GLU A 175 18.79 5.47 7.53
N SER A 176 18.08 4.62 8.25
CA SER A 176 16.73 4.89 8.72
C SER A 176 16.63 4.90 10.25
N ASP A 177 15.77 5.80 10.79
CA ASP A 177 15.42 5.78 12.21
C ASP A 177 14.53 4.60 12.58
N ALA A 178 13.84 4.01 11.58
CA ALA A 178 13.16 2.74 11.75
C ALA A 178 14.13 1.59 11.45
N ALA A 179 14.71 0.99 12.48
CA ALA A 179 15.73 -0.06 12.38
C ALA A 179 15.31 -1.30 11.56
N LYS A 180 14.01 -1.44 11.28
CA LYS A 180 13.49 -2.46 10.35
C LYS A 180 13.90 -2.24 8.88
N TYR A 181 14.47 -1.09 8.55
CA TYR A 181 15.00 -0.80 7.23
C TYR A 181 16.52 -0.67 7.31
N VAL A 182 17.22 -1.61 6.72
CA VAL A 182 18.69 -1.57 6.63
C VAL A 182 19.10 -0.83 5.36
N LYS A 183 20.04 0.09 5.49
CA LYS A 183 20.53 0.89 4.35
C LYS A 183 20.96 -0.01 3.20
N ASP A 184 20.61 0.40 1.99
CA ASP A 184 20.92 -0.27 0.72
C ASP A 184 20.40 -1.72 0.62
N SER A 185 19.49 -2.15 1.52
CA SER A 185 18.91 -3.50 1.50
C SER A 185 17.96 -3.74 0.32
N GLU A 186 17.57 -2.71 -0.43
CA GLU A 186 16.77 -2.82 -1.65
C GLU A 186 17.56 -3.37 -2.84
N LEU A 187 18.89 -3.30 -2.83
CA LEU A 187 19.71 -3.68 -3.98
C LEU A 187 19.51 -5.14 -4.40
N PRO A 188 19.63 -6.16 -3.53
CA PRO A 188 19.38 -7.54 -3.92
C PRO A 188 17.91 -7.75 -4.38
N TYR A 189 16.94 -7.04 -3.79
CA TYR A 189 15.55 -7.15 -4.20
C TYR A 189 15.34 -6.61 -5.62
N ASN A 190 15.93 -5.46 -5.95
CA ASN A 190 15.89 -4.91 -7.30
C ASN A 190 16.58 -5.83 -8.33
N ASP A 191 17.69 -6.47 -7.97
CA ASP A 191 18.39 -7.43 -8.83
C ASP A 191 17.52 -8.66 -9.12
N PHE A 192 16.88 -9.21 -8.11
CA PHE A 192 15.92 -10.32 -8.28
C PHE A 192 14.72 -9.90 -9.10
N ALA A 193 14.12 -8.75 -8.78
CA ALA A 193 12.95 -8.23 -9.50
C ALA A 193 13.27 -8.00 -10.98
N LYS A 194 14.40 -7.35 -11.28
CA LYS A 194 14.82 -7.08 -12.67
C LYS A 194 14.97 -8.34 -13.50
N ARG A 195 15.59 -9.39 -12.93
CA ARG A 195 15.68 -10.70 -13.60
C ARG A 195 14.28 -11.29 -13.87
N VAL A 196 13.41 -11.29 -12.87
CA VAL A 196 12.03 -11.79 -13.03
C VAL A 196 11.28 -10.99 -14.11
N MET A 197 11.41 -9.65 -14.13
CA MET A 197 10.73 -8.83 -15.14
C MET A 197 11.21 -9.13 -16.56
N ILE A 198 12.51 -9.35 -16.74
CA ILE A 198 13.10 -9.76 -18.03
C ILE A 198 12.55 -11.13 -18.46
N GLU A 199 12.59 -12.13 -17.57
CA GLU A 199 12.09 -13.49 -17.81
C GLU A 199 10.61 -13.51 -18.18
N GLU A 200 9.81 -12.67 -17.50
CA GLU A 200 8.37 -12.60 -17.66
C GLU A 200 7.90 -11.61 -18.75
N GLY A 201 8.80 -10.88 -19.40
CA GLY A 201 8.46 -9.88 -20.41
C GLY A 201 7.69 -8.69 -19.84
N VAL A 202 7.95 -8.30 -18.59
CA VAL A 202 7.33 -7.16 -17.91
C VAL A 202 8.21 -5.92 -18.05
N SER A 203 7.61 -4.79 -18.37
CA SER A 203 8.33 -3.51 -18.50
C SER A 203 8.91 -3.08 -17.15
N TRP A 204 10.15 -2.58 -17.17
CA TRP A 204 10.87 -2.08 -16.00
C TRP A 204 10.83 -0.55 -15.93
N ASN A 205 10.27 -0.01 -14.87
CA ASN A 205 10.30 1.42 -14.54
C ASN A 205 11.34 1.65 -13.43
N ASP A 206 12.52 2.14 -13.78
CA ASP A 206 13.66 2.30 -12.87
C ASP A 206 13.53 3.58 -12.02
N LEU A 207 12.67 3.54 -11.01
CA LEU A 207 12.56 4.64 -10.04
C LEU A 207 13.79 4.75 -9.13
N TRP A 208 14.52 3.65 -8.90
CA TRP A 208 15.73 3.67 -8.09
C TRP A 208 16.80 4.55 -8.74
N SER A 209 17.15 4.30 -9.99
CA SER A 209 18.15 5.08 -10.74
C SER A 209 17.72 6.53 -10.94
N LEU A 210 16.41 6.80 -11.04
CA LEU A 210 15.88 8.16 -11.15
C LEU A 210 16.19 9.00 -9.92
N VAL A 211 15.99 8.44 -8.72
CA VAL A 211 16.04 9.23 -7.48
C VAL A 211 17.37 9.10 -6.73
N LYS A 212 18.12 8.01 -6.91
CA LYS A 212 19.38 7.75 -6.18
C LYS A 212 20.41 8.87 -6.27
N PRO A 213 20.68 9.47 -7.45
CA PRO A 213 21.65 10.57 -7.56
C PRO A 213 21.28 11.83 -6.79
N ARG A 214 19.98 12.01 -6.51
CA ARG A 214 19.41 13.16 -5.81
C ARG A 214 18.73 12.76 -4.50
N GLN A 215 19.09 11.60 -3.93
CA GLN A 215 18.43 11.03 -2.77
C GLN A 215 18.34 12.01 -1.60
N ALA A 216 19.43 12.72 -1.28
CA ALA A 216 19.47 13.68 -0.18
C ALA A 216 18.53 14.87 -0.35
N GLU A 217 18.19 15.23 -1.59
CA GLU A 217 17.27 16.31 -1.94
C GLU A 217 15.81 15.87 -2.00
N LEU A 218 15.57 14.66 -2.47
CA LEU A 218 14.24 14.16 -2.83
C LEU A 218 13.59 13.32 -1.73
N GLN A 219 14.40 12.63 -0.90
CA GLN A 219 13.93 11.71 0.12
C GLN A 219 13.99 12.33 1.51
N GLY A 220 13.07 11.95 2.40
CA GLY A 220 13.07 12.37 3.78
C GLY A 220 14.35 11.92 4.50
N LYS A 221 14.92 12.80 5.30
CA LYS A 221 16.14 12.46 6.07
C LYS A 221 15.87 11.26 6.97
N ARG A 222 16.74 10.23 6.88
CA ARG A 222 16.63 8.98 7.65
C ARG A 222 15.27 8.27 7.52
N ASN A 223 14.59 8.42 6.37
CA ASN A 223 13.25 7.91 6.14
C ASN A 223 13.14 7.31 4.72
N VAL A 224 12.39 6.23 4.57
CA VAL A 224 12.13 5.60 3.26
C VAL A 224 11.16 6.40 2.38
N HIS A 225 10.41 7.33 2.97
CA HIS A 225 9.46 8.17 2.23
C HIS A 225 10.13 9.39 1.61
N PHE A 226 9.50 9.89 0.57
CA PHE A 226 9.98 11.02 -0.21
C PHE A 226 9.28 12.33 0.19
N MET A 227 9.97 13.44 -0.02
CA MET A 227 9.37 14.77 0.05
C MET A 227 8.41 14.95 -1.14
N PRO A 228 7.52 15.96 -1.11
CA PRO A 228 6.61 16.22 -2.23
C PRO A 228 7.32 16.40 -3.58
N SER A 229 8.52 17.03 -3.59
CA SER A 229 9.37 17.16 -4.78
C SER A 229 9.81 15.81 -5.34
N GLY A 230 10.20 14.87 -4.48
CA GLY A 230 10.59 13.52 -4.86
C GLY A 230 9.41 12.72 -5.41
N SER A 231 8.26 12.81 -4.76
CA SER A 231 7.02 12.19 -5.26
C SER A 231 6.63 12.74 -6.64
N SER A 232 6.77 14.04 -6.87
CA SER A 232 6.48 14.66 -8.17
C SER A 232 7.45 14.21 -9.26
N VAL A 233 8.74 14.06 -8.95
CA VAL A 233 9.74 13.50 -9.90
C VAL A 233 9.37 12.09 -10.30
N MET A 234 9.02 11.21 -9.34
CA MET A 234 8.58 9.85 -9.62
C MET A 234 7.27 9.80 -10.40
N ALA A 235 6.30 10.66 -10.06
CA ALA A 235 5.03 10.76 -10.77
C ALA A 235 5.19 11.02 -12.26
N LYS A 236 6.11 11.91 -12.65
CA LYS A 236 6.40 12.22 -14.04
C LYS A 236 6.90 10.99 -14.79
N GLN A 237 7.88 10.28 -14.25
CA GLN A 237 8.39 9.06 -14.88
C GLN A 237 7.33 7.96 -14.94
N VAL A 238 6.53 7.77 -13.89
CA VAL A 238 5.43 6.80 -13.90
C VAL A 238 4.42 7.14 -15.01
N ALA A 239 4.02 8.40 -15.12
CA ALA A 239 3.10 8.84 -16.18
C ALA A 239 3.70 8.66 -17.60
N GLU A 240 4.99 8.92 -17.79
CA GLU A 240 5.69 8.69 -19.05
C GLU A 240 5.72 7.21 -19.44
N GLN A 241 6.04 6.32 -18.50
CA GLN A 241 6.02 4.87 -18.73
C GLN A 241 4.61 4.36 -19.10
N ILE A 242 3.58 4.87 -18.45
CA ILE A 242 2.20 4.53 -18.76
C ILE A 242 1.81 5.03 -20.16
N ARG A 243 2.18 6.26 -20.54
CA ARG A 243 1.95 6.78 -21.91
C ARG A 243 2.64 5.93 -22.95
N ALA A 244 3.90 5.57 -22.72
CA ALA A 244 4.66 4.71 -23.63
C ALA A 244 3.99 3.34 -23.82
N ALA A 245 3.40 2.79 -22.77
CA ALA A 245 2.67 1.53 -22.86
C ALA A 245 1.43 1.63 -23.76
N PHE A 246 0.74 2.76 -23.86
CA PHE A 246 -0.41 2.89 -24.78
C PHE A 246 0.00 2.82 -26.24
N SER A 247 1.21 3.26 -26.59
CA SER A 247 1.71 3.28 -27.97
C SER A 247 2.23 1.92 -28.45
N GLN A 248 2.42 0.95 -27.56
CA GLN A 248 2.87 -0.40 -27.92
C GLN A 248 1.68 -1.27 -28.35
N PRO A 249 1.84 -2.18 -29.33
CA PRO A 249 0.80 -3.16 -29.64
C PRO A 249 0.47 -4.00 -28.41
N LYS A 250 -0.78 -4.49 -28.31
CA LYS A 250 -1.14 -5.52 -27.31
C LYS A 250 -0.49 -6.82 -27.77
N SER A 251 0.33 -7.41 -26.92
CA SER A 251 0.93 -8.73 -27.12
C SER A 251 -0.11 -9.84 -27.01
#